data_c296f5cd85a236aeabc386bb298b963c
#
_entry.id   c296f5cd85a236aeabc386bb298b963c
#
_cell.length_a   1.000
_cell.length_b   1.000
_cell.length_c   1.000
_cell.angle_alpha   90.00
_cell.angle_beta   90.00
_cell.angle_gamma   90.00
#
_symmetry.space_group_name_H-M   'P 1'
#
loop_
_entity.id
_entity.type
_entity.pdbx_description
1 polymer ?
#
loop_
_entity_poly.entity_id
_entity_poly.type
_entity_poly.pdbx_seq_one_letter_code
_entity_poly.pdbx_strand_id
1 'polypeptide(L)'
;MTENTSKDKIGVVLVTHGNLATELVKVMEHVVGPQTQITTITIGPDDDMEKRRKDILSSVQLVDKGLGVIILTDMFGGTPSNLAISIMEQA
;
A
#
# COMPACT_ATOMS: atom_id res chain seq x y z
N MET A 1 -27.00 -6.31 2.43
CA MET A 1 -26.39 -6.55 2.19
C MET A 1 -25.67 -6.95 1.67
N THR A 2 -25.78 -7.20 1.49
CA THR A 2 -25.08 -7.68 1.25
C THR A 2 -24.37 -7.70 0.42
N GLU A 3 -24.42 -7.95 0.27
CA GLU A 3 -23.79 -8.09 -0.43
C GLU A 3 -22.82 -7.81 -1.10
N ASN A 4 -22.75 -7.53 -1.09
CA ASN A 4 -21.65 -7.01 -1.62
C ASN A 4 -20.40 -7.43 -1.17
N THR A 5 -20.39 -8.26 -0.36
CA THR A 5 -19.25 -8.73 0.35
C THR A 5 -18.22 -9.37 -0.53
N SER A 6 -18.62 -9.92 -1.63
CA SER A 6 -17.68 -10.55 -2.56
C SER A 6 -17.13 -9.57 -3.59
N LYS A 7 -17.55 -8.34 -3.52
CA LYS A 7 -17.12 -7.38 -4.52
C LYS A 7 -15.68 -7.00 -4.34
N ASP A 8 -14.97 -6.90 -5.45
CA ASP A 8 -13.62 -6.37 -5.43
C ASP A 8 -13.67 -4.87 -5.19
N LYS A 9 -12.62 -4.37 -4.60
CA LYS A 9 -12.49 -2.96 -4.26
C LYS A 9 -11.22 -2.42 -4.89
N ILE A 10 -11.07 -1.11 -4.87
CA ILE A 10 -9.81 -0.49 -5.24
C ILE A 10 -8.76 -0.96 -4.23
N GLY A 11 -7.63 -1.41 -4.73
CA GLY A 11 -6.54 -1.84 -3.85
C GLY A 11 -5.83 -0.66 -3.21
N VAL A 12 -5.27 -0.87 -2.05
CA VAL A 12 -4.54 0.18 -1.33
C VAL A 12 -3.19 -0.36 -0.88
N VAL A 13 -2.13 0.39 -1.17
CA VAL A 13 -0.79 0.09 -0.70
C VAL A 13 -0.32 1.30 0.09
N LEU A 14 0.01 1.11 1.37
CA LEU A 14 0.58 2.16 2.19
C LEU A 14 2.08 2.00 2.25
N VAL A 15 2.81 3.04 1.86
CA VAL A 15 4.27 3.03 1.86
C VAL A 15 4.73 4.17 2.76
N THR A 16 5.28 3.83 3.92
CA THR A 16 5.63 4.84 4.92
C THR A 16 6.99 4.55 5.53
N HIS A 17 7.50 5.53 6.25
CA HIS A 17 8.71 5.35 7.07
C HIS A 17 8.36 4.52 8.30
N GLY A 18 9.27 3.65 8.69
CA GLY A 18 9.10 2.84 9.89
C GLY A 18 7.80 2.06 9.89
N ASN A 19 7.20 1.90 11.03
CA ASN A 19 6.01 1.07 11.20
C ASN A 19 4.68 1.83 11.06
N LEU A 20 4.72 3.04 10.58
CA LEU A 20 3.51 3.87 10.53
C LEU A 20 2.39 3.20 9.73
N ALA A 21 2.72 2.66 8.55
CA ALA A 21 1.69 2.00 7.72
C ALA A 21 1.03 0.84 8.46
N THR A 22 1.83 0.02 9.10
CA THR A 22 1.32 -1.13 9.85
C THR A 22 0.37 -0.69 10.95
N GLU A 23 0.74 0.34 11.69
CA GLU A 23 -0.10 0.83 12.78
C GLU A 23 -1.37 1.49 12.27
N LEU A 24 -1.28 2.22 11.15
CA LEU A 24 -2.48 2.83 10.57
C LEU A 24 -3.49 1.76 10.13
N VAL A 25 -3.02 0.67 9.53
CA VAL A 25 -3.92 -0.40 9.11
C VAL A 25 -4.55 -1.07 10.33
N LYS A 26 -3.79 -1.27 11.40
CA LYS A 26 -4.36 -1.83 12.62
C LYS A 26 -5.50 -0.98 13.16
N VAL A 27 -5.30 0.33 13.21
CA VAL A 27 -6.33 1.24 13.70
C VAL A 27 -7.54 1.22 12.78
N MET A 28 -7.32 1.25 11.49
CA MET A 28 -8.40 1.24 10.52
C MET A 28 -9.22 -0.04 10.63
N GLU A 29 -8.55 -1.18 10.75
CA GLU A 29 -9.24 -2.46 10.86
C GLU A 29 -9.99 -2.60 12.17
N HIS A 30 -9.54 -1.90 13.20
CA HIS A 30 -10.27 -1.87 14.46
C HIS A 30 -11.64 -1.21 14.29
N VAL A 31 -11.73 -0.25 13.38
CA VAL A 31 -12.96 0.49 13.15
C VAL A 31 -13.86 -0.20 12.12
N VAL A 32 -13.29 -0.65 11.01
CA VAL A 32 -14.09 -1.16 9.88
C VAL A 32 -13.94 -2.65 9.63
N GLY A 33 -13.12 -3.33 10.44
CA GLY A 33 -12.93 -4.76 10.29
C GLY A 33 -11.79 -5.11 9.35
N PRO A 34 -11.42 -6.40 9.31
CA PRO A 34 -10.31 -6.86 8.47
C PRO A 34 -10.53 -6.55 6.99
N GLN A 35 -9.43 -6.22 6.31
CA GLN A 35 -9.46 -5.88 4.89
C GLN A 35 -8.51 -6.82 4.13
N THR A 36 -8.87 -7.16 2.91
CA THR A 36 -8.09 -8.11 2.11
C THR A 36 -7.30 -7.47 0.97
N GLN A 37 -7.64 -6.25 0.59
CA GLN A 37 -6.97 -5.58 -0.52
C GLN A 37 -6.15 -4.38 -0.07
N ILE A 38 -5.56 -4.48 1.10
CA ILE A 38 -4.69 -3.45 1.65
C ILE A 38 -3.37 -4.11 2.06
N THR A 39 -2.26 -3.56 1.59
CA THR A 39 -0.94 -4.01 2.02
C THR A 39 -0.13 -2.84 2.52
N THR A 40 0.91 -3.14 3.27
CA THR A 40 1.78 -2.12 3.83
C THR A 40 3.24 -2.41 3.46
N ILE A 41 3.97 -1.35 3.16
CA ILE A 41 5.42 -1.41 2.94
C ILE A 41 6.03 -0.42 3.91
N THR A 42 6.93 -0.89 4.76
CA THR A 42 7.60 -0.02 5.72
C THR A 42 9.05 0.14 5.28
N ILE A 43 9.53 1.37 5.27
CA ILE A 43 10.87 1.68 4.79
C ILE A 43 11.71 2.17 5.96
N GLY A 44 12.83 1.49 6.19
CA GLY A 44 13.78 1.87 7.20
C GLY A 44 14.95 2.64 6.61
N PRO A 45 15.80 3.22 7.45
CA PRO A 45 16.87 4.09 6.98
C PRO A 45 17.94 3.37 6.18
N ASP A 46 18.13 2.08 6.42
CA ASP A 46 19.18 1.31 5.75
C ASP A 46 18.65 0.32 4.74
N ASP A 47 17.40 0.47 4.33
CA ASP A 47 16.78 -0.47 3.42
C ASP A 47 17.34 -0.35 2.00
N ASP A 48 17.36 -1.46 1.31
CA ASP A 48 17.70 -1.50 -0.11
C ASP A 48 16.51 -0.96 -0.89
N MET A 49 16.70 0.19 -1.52
CA MET A 49 15.61 0.87 -2.21
C MET A 49 15.10 0.07 -3.41
N GLU A 50 15.99 -0.63 -4.11
CA GLU A 50 15.55 -1.45 -5.23
C GLU A 50 14.68 -2.60 -4.76
N LYS A 51 15.03 -3.19 -3.63
CA LYS A 51 14.21 -4.24 -3.04
C LYS A 51 12.85 -3.72 -2.60
N ARG A 52 12.82 -2.54 -1.97
CA ARG A 52 11.56 -1.92 -1.56
C ARG A 52 10.69 -1.60 -2.77
N ARG A 53 11.31 -1.15 -3.86
CA ARG A 53 10.59 -0.88 -5.09
C ARG A 53 9.91 -2.13 -5.64
N LYS A 54 10.62 -3.24 -5.63
CA LYS A 54 10.06 -4.52 -6.07
C LYS A 54 8.93 -4.96 -5.14
N ASP A 55 9.07 -4.73 -3.85
CA ASP A 55 8.02 -5.05 -2.88
C ASP A 55 6.76 -4.24 -3.19
N ILE A 56 6.90 -2.97 -3.53
CA ILE A 56 5.75 -2.14 -3.88
C ILE A 56 5.08 -2.65 -5.14
N LEU A 57 5.87 -2.99 -6.16
CA LEU A 57 5.30 -3.54 -7.40
C LEU A 57 4.52 -4.82 -7.13
N SER A 58 5.08 -5.71 -6.33
CA SER A 58 4.41 -6.97 -5.98
C SER A 58 3.12 -6.70 -5.22
N SER A 59 3.15 -5.74 -4.30
CA SER A 59 1.96 -5.39 -3.52
C SER A 59 0.87 -4.81 -4.39
N VAL A 60 1.24 -3.95 -5.34
CA VAL A 60 0.28 -3.37 -6.28
C VAL A 60 -0.42 -4.49 -7.06
N GLN A 61 0.36 -5.43 -7.57
CA GLN A 61 -0.21 -6.55 -8.33
C GLN A 61 -1.10 -7.42 -7.45
N LEU A 62 -0.73 -7.59 -6.20
CA LEU A 62 -1.48 -8.43 -5.28
C LEU A 62 -2.85 -7.85 -4.96
N VAL A 63 -2.94 -6.54 -4.76
CA VAL A 63 -4.20 -5.91 -4.34
C VAL A 63 -5.05 -5.42 -5.51
N ASP A 64 -4.52 -5.43 -6.72
CA ASP A 64 -5.25 -4.94 -7.89
C ASP A 64 -6.19 -6.05 -8.39
N LYS A 65 -7.47 -5.83 -8.28
CA LYS A 65 -8.48 -6.77 -8.77
C LYS A 65 -9.20 -6.20 -10.01
N GLY A 66 -8.54 -5.30 -10.72
CA GLY A 66 -9.09 -4.72 -11.93
C GLY A 66 -9.68 -3.34 -11.76
N LEU A 67 -9.80 -2.86 -10.53
CA LEU A 67 -10.36 -1.53 -10.25
C LEU A 67 -9.30 -0.49 -9.96
N GLY A 68 -8.02 -0.86 -10.08
CA GLY A 68 -6.92 0.04 -9.82
C GLY A 68 -6.41 -0.03 -8.40
N VAL A 69 -5.35 0.71 -8.14
CA VAL A 69 -4.68 0.73 -6.85
C VAL A 69 -4.34 2.17 -6.47
N ILE A 70 -4.56 2.51 -5.21
CA ILE A 70 -4.12 3.78 -4.65
C ILE A 70 -2.91 3.51 -3.78
N ILE A 71 -1.84 4.26 -3.99
CA ILE A 71 -0.65 4.20 -3.14
C ILE A 71 -0.64 5.43 -2.25
N LEU A 72 -0.65 5.21 -0.94
CA LEU A 72 -0.63 6.28 0.04
C LEU A 72 0.74 6.32 0.71
N THR A 73 1.30 7.52 0.82
CA THR A 73 2.61 7.71 1.46
C THR A 73 2.48 8.76 2.56
N ASP A 74 3.43 8.75 3.49
CA ASP A 74 3.34 9.62 4.66
C ASP A 74 3.96 11.00 4.47
N MET A 75 4.92 11.15 3.54
CA MET A 75 5.57 12.44 3.32
C MET A 75 5.81 12.66 1.84
N PHE A 76 5.37 13.80 1.35
CA PHE A 76 5.67 14.17 -0.02
C PHE A 76 7.16 14.49 -0.16
N GLY A 77 7.79 13.96 -1.21
CA GLY A 77 9.21 14.21 -1.46
C GLY A 77 10.16 13.30 -0.70
N GLY A 78 9.66 12.47 0.22
CA GLY A 78 10.50 11.49 0.89
C GLY A 78 10.64 10.22 0.07
N THR A 79 11.44 9.27 0.59
CA THR A 79 11.67 8.01 -0.10
C THR A 79 10.38 7.26 -0.45
N PRO A 80 9.41 7.11 0.48
CA PRO A 80 8.18 6.41 0.12
C PRO A 80 7.45 7.04 -1.05
N SER A 81 7.30 8.37 -1.08
CA SER A 81 6.59 9.00 -2.17
C SER A 81 7.37 8.91 -3.48
N ASN A 82 8.69 9.02 -3.43
CA ASN A 82 9.52 8.93 -4.63
C ASN A 82 9.48 7.54 -5.23
N LEU A 83 9.50 6.51 -4.41
CA LEU A 83 9.35 5.14 -4.89
C LEU A 83 7.97 4.92 -5.51
N ALA A 84 6.93 5.45 -4.88
CA ALA A 84 5.58 5.31 -5.40
C ALA A 84 5.44 5.96 -6.78
N ILE A 85 6.02 7.15 -6.93
CA ILE A 85 5.98 7.85 -8.22
C ILE A 85 6.71 7.04 -9.29
N SER A 86 7.85 6.45 -8.96
CA SER A 86 8.60 5.64 -9.91
C SER A 86 7.80 4.42 -10.38
N ILE A 87 6.99 3.85 -9.50
CA ILE A 87 6.13 2.73 -9.85
C ILE A 87 5.03 3.16 -10.83
N MET A 88 4.43 4.32 -10.58
CA MET A 88 3.38 4.84 -11.44
C MET A 88 3.88 5.03 -12.87
N GLU A 89 5.11 5.44 -13.03
CA GLU A 89 5.68 5.66 -14.35
C GLU A 89 5.90 4.37 -15.12
N GLN A 90 5.99 3.25 -14.41
CA GLN A 90 6.16 1.95 -15.04
C GLN A 90 4.85 1.25 -15.32
N ALA A 91 3.84 1.59 -14.58
CA ALA A 91 2.54 0.99 -14.76
C ALA A 91 1.79 1.66 -15.89
#